data_679624d24973c1e31262485504f87b27
#
_entry.id   679624d24973c1e31262485504f87b27
#
_cell.length_a   1.000
_cell.length_b   1.000
_cell.length_c   1.000
_cell.angle_alpha   90.00
_cell.angle_beta   90.00
_cell.angle_gamma   90.00
#
_symmetry.space_group_name_H-M   'P 1'
#
loop_
_entity.id
_entity.type
_entity.pdbx_description
1 polymer ?
#
loop_
_entity_poly.entity_id
_entity_poly.type
_entity_poly.pdbx_seq_one_letter_code
_entity_poly.pdbx_strand_id
1 'polypeptide(L)'
;MNHLFKLGAVAALLGATAGLVRAAPDTASETRPVDAHVVRVTLEGVGDLVIRQGATATLVLTGDARLLARTTTTQRGDTLNIETEGRRSGFNFGRSSGIQAELVLPNLRAVSSESIGATTVSGFAGQSLDINLDGAGSMSVSSSNYRFITANLGGVGNLKIHGIDSEGIDLNLGGAGFVTLAGRSKRLKAELGGLGGLDAQGCSVDSVALDLSGLGNATVNVRQSINVSLSGMGSVTVLGKPVNRKVALDGLGKVNWK
;
A
#
# COMPACT_ATOMS: atom_id res chain seq x y z
N MET A 1 38.05 86.54 12.64
CA MET A 1 36.94 86.03 11.83
C MET A 1 37.08 84.55 11.67
N ASN A 2 36.56 83.79 12.64
CA ASN A 2 36.79 82.36 12.79
C ASN A 2 35.42 81.66 12.69
N HIS A 3 35.21 80.81 11.65
CA HIS A 3 34.08 79.95 11.58
C HIS A 3 34.46 78.52 12.08
N LEU A 4 33.89 78.12 13.20
CA LEU A 4 33.92 76.76 13.70
C LEU A 4 32.92 75.89 12.97
N PHE A 5 33.39 74.86 12.31
CA PHE A 5 32.54 73.76 11.84
C PHE A 5 32.46 72.67 12.93
N LYS A 6 31.22 72.42 13.37
CA LYS A 6 30.91 71.26 14.24
C LYS A 6 30.68 70.04 13.38
N LEU A 7 31.51 69.01 13.52
CA LEU A 7 31.25 67.64 13.02
C LEU A 7 30.28 66.95 13.97
N GLY A 8 29.11 66.59 13.45
CA GLY A 8 28.19 65.67 14.11
C GLY A 8 28.50 64.24 13.71
N ALA A 9 28.82 63.41 14.70
CA ALA A 9 29.01 61.99 14.52
C ALA A 9 27.65 61.27 14.50
N VAL A 10 27.33 60.69 13.34
CA VAL A 10 26.19 59.77 13.20
C VAL A 10 26.66 58.34 13.51
N ALA A 11 26.26 57.80 14.64
CA ALA A 11 26.46 56.40 14.98
C ALA A 11 25.40 55.54 14.26
N ALA A 12 25.79 54.80 13.23
CA ALA A 12 24.96 53.79 12.60
C ALA A 12 24.95 52.51 13.44
N LEU A 13 23.82 52.22 14.10
CA LEU A 13 23.57 50.90 14.70
C LEU A 13 23.31 49.89 13.59
N LEU A 14 24.27 49.04 13.29
CA LEU A 14 24.08 47.82 12.54
C LEU A 14 23.41 46.77 13.43
N GLY A 15 22.08 46.63 13.28
CA GLY A 15 21.32 45.53 13.85
C GLY A 15 21.63 44.22 13.09
N ALA A 16 22.46 43.37 13.69
CA ALA A 16 22.65 42.01 13.19
C ALA A 16 21.39 41.17 13.46
N THR A 17 20.52 41.02 12.45
CA THR A 17 19.47 40.00 12.46
C THR A 17 20.15 38.64 12.26
N ALA A 18 20.41 37.91 13.34
CA ALA A 18 20.76 36.50 13.27
C ALA A 18 19.55 35.73 12.74
N GLY A 19 19.49 35.56 11.43
CA GLY A 19 18.56 34.66 10.79
C GLY A 19 18.86 33.24 11.28
N LEU A 20 17.90 32.63 11.99
CA LEU A 20 17.93 31.20 12.28
C LEU A 20 17.92 30.46 10.96
N VAL A 21 19.11 30.10 10.47
CA VAL A 21 19.22 29.13 9.35
C VAL A 21 18.75 27.81 9.92
N ARG A 22 17.49 27.48 9.63
CA ARG A 22 16.93 26.16 9.89
C ARG A 22 17.64 25.22 8.92
N ALA A 23 18.57 24.40 9.43
CA ALA A 23 19.21 23.38 8.63
C ALA A 23 18.11 22.52 7.99
N ALA A 24 18.16 22.38 6.68
CA ALA A 24 17.32 21.40 5.97
C ALA A 24 17.59 20.02 6.57
N PRO A 25 16.60 19.16 6.69
CA PRO A 25 16.83 17.79 7.16
C PRO A 25 17.88 17.13 6.26
N ASP A 26 18.96 16.62 6.86
CA ASP A 26 20.01 15.87 6.16
C ASP A 26 19.38 14.57 5.61
N THR A 27 18.94 14.62 4.37
CA THR A 27 18.49 13.43 3.66
C THR A 27 19.72 12.61 3.28
N ALA A 28 19.80 11.40 3.77
CA ALA A 28 20.85 10.44 3.46
C ALA A 28 20.28 9.25 2.69
N SER A 29 21.15 8.54 1.99
CA SER A 29 20.81 7.31 1.27
C SER A 29 21.82 6.23 1.65
N GLU A 30 21.33 5.03 1.92
CA GLU A 30 22.11 3.87 2.33
C GLU A 30 21.72 2.64 1.52
N THR A 31 22.71 1.94 0.96
CA THR A 31 22.47 0.66 0.31
C THR A 31 22.75 -0.47 1.29
N ARG A 32 21.82 -1.40 1.40
CA ARG A 32 21.92 -2.57 2.27
C ARG A 32 21.99 -3.85 1.45
N PRO A 33 22.82 -4.83 1.85
CA PRO A 33 22.90 -6.11 1.16
C PRO A 33 21.58 -6.88 1.31
N VAL A 34 21.14 -7.50 0.21
CA VAL A 34 19.99 -8.39 0.16
C VAL A 34 20.36 -9.63 -0.63
N ASP A 35 20.02 -10.79 -0.11
CA ASP A 35 20.23 -12.06 -0.82
C ASP A 35 19.22 -12.22 -1.96
N ALA A 36 19.66 -12.73 -3.09
CA ALA A 36 18.81 -12.99 -4.25
C ALA A 36 17.74 -14.10 -4.02
N HIS A 37 17.87 -14.89 -2.94
CA HIS A 37 16.87 -15.89 -2.55
C HIS A 37 15.67 -15.30 -1.80
N VAL A 38 15.71 -14.00 -1.46
CA VAL A 38 14.56 -13.32 -0.85
C VAL A 38 13.39 -13.30 -1.83
N VAL A 39 12.26 -13.83 -1.38
CA VAL A 39 10.99 -13.84 -2.11
C VAL A 39 9.82 -13.38 -1.26
N ARG A 40 10.05 -13.08 0.02
CA ARG A 40 9.08 -12.57 0.99
C ARG A 40 9.58 -11.29 1.60
N VAL A 41 8.73 -10.28 1.68
CA VAL A 41 9.10 -8.96 2.19
C VAL A 41 8.06 -8.47 3.18
N THR A 42 8.52 -8.00 4.33
CA THR A 42 7.66 -7.36 5.34
C THR A 42 8.18 -5.95 5.62
N LEU A 43 7.28 -4.97 5.65
CA LEU A 43 7.55 -3.60 6.09
C LEU A 43 6.74 -3.31 7.36
N GLU A 44 7.43 -2.92 8.42
CA GLU A 44 6.84 -2.53 9.70
C GLU A 44 7.20 -1.08 10.05
N GLY A 45 6.28 -0.37 10.75
CA GLY A 45 6.53 0.98 11.25
C GLY A 45 6.03 2.11 10.36
N VAL A 46 6.88 3.07 9.96
CA VAL A 46 6.50 4.24 9.16
C VAL A 46 7.43 4.41 7.97
N GLY A 47 6.90 4.25 6.76
CA GLY A 47 7.70 4.42 5.55
C GLY A 47 7.00 3.92 4.30
N ASP A 48 7.55 4.34 3.17
CA ASP A 48 7.11 3.89 1.86
C ASP A 48 8.04 2.81 1.31
N LEU A 49 7.46 1.81 0.63
CA LEU A 49 8.20 0.71 0.03
C LEU A 49 7.87 0.58 -1.45
N VAL A 50 8.89 0.59 -2.28
CA VAL A 50 8.78 0.31 -3.71
C VAL A 50 9.54 -0.98 -4.02
N ILE A 51 8.84 -1.99 -4.52
CA ILE A 51 9.44 -3.27 -4.92
C ILE A 51 9.30 -3.41 -6.43
N ARG A 52 10.43 -3.62 -7.11
CA ARG A 52 10.47 -3.81 -8.57
C ARG A 52 11.21 -5.10 -8.92
N GLN A 53 10.76 -5.73 -9.99
CA GLN A 53 11.51 -6.88 -10.53
C GLN A 53 12.81 -6.42 -11.20
N GLY A 54 13.88 -7.14 -10.93
CA GLY A 54 15.17 -6.95 -11.58
C GLY A 54 16.12 -8.11 -11.31
N ALA A 55 17.18 -8.23 -12.11
CA ALA A 55 18.08 -9.38 -12.06
C ALA A 55 18.94 -9.46 -10.78
N THR A 56 19.25 -8.31 -10.19
CA THR A 56 20.12 -8.22 -9.01
C THR A 56 19.34 -7.68 -7.81
N ALA A 57 19.38 -8.42 -6.69
CA ALA A 57 18.76 -8.00 -5.47
C ALA A 57 19.50 -6.78 -4.87
N THR A 58 18.77 -5.71 -4.58
CA THR A 58 19.33 -4.46 -4.04
C THR A 58 18.29 -3.76 -3.20
N LEU A 59 18.68 -3.27 -2.03
CA LEU A 59 17.85 -2.43 -1.18
C LEU A 59 18.53 -1.08 -0.97
N VAL A 60 17.84 -0.02 -1.31
CA VAL A 60 18.25 1.37 -1.05
C VAL A 60 17.25 2.00 -0.09
N LEU A 61 17.74 2.52 1.03
CA LEU A 61 16.95 3.25 2.00
C LEU A 61 17.31 4.73 1.91
N THR A 62 16.29 5.58 1.80
CA THR A 62 16.47 7.05 1.73
C THR A 62 15.60 7.72 2.78
N GLY A 63 16.13 8.71 3.49
CA GLY A 63 15.39 9.45 4.52
C GLY A 63 16.29 10.28 5.42
N ASP A 64 15.74 10.77 6.53
CA ASP A 64 16.50 11.45 7.56
C ASP A 64 17.56 10.49 8.14
N ALA A 65 18.82 10.95 8.26
CA ALA A 65 19.93 10.13 8.73
C ALA A 65 19.68 9.49 10.11
N ARG A 66 18.92 10.15 10.98
CA ARG A 66 18.55 9.61 12.30
C ARG A 66 17.52 8.50 12.22
N LEU A 67 16.61 8.57 11.25
CA LEU A 67 15.63 7.50 10.99
C LEU A 67 16.31 6.32 10.32
N LEU A 68 17.22 6.55 9.37
CA LEU A 68 18.03 5.48 8.76
C LEU A 68 18.83 4.69 9.80
N ALA A 69 19.46 5.38 10.75
CA ALA A 69 20.18 4.74 11.85
C ALA A 69 19.31 3.87 12.78
N ARG A 70 17.98 4.10 12.79
CA ARG A 70 17.00 3.33 13.58
C ARG A 70 16.20 2.33 12.75
N THR A 71 16.43 2.33 11.44
CA THR A 71 15.79 1.36 10.55
C THR A 71 16.62 0.08 10.55
N THR A 72 16.02 -1.02 10.97
CA THR A 72 16.66 -2.33 10.94
C THR A 72 16.22 -3.09 9.69
N THR A 73 17.14 -3.86 9.13
CA THR A 73 16.85 -4.82 8.07
C THR A 73 17.39 -6.17 8.51
N THR A 74 16.50 -7.14 8.62
CA THR A 74 16.87 -8.51 8.99
C THR A 74 16.43 -9.46 7.90
N GLN A 75 17.31 -10.38 7.54
CA GLN A 75 17.00 -11.45 6.62
C GLN A 75 17.04 -12.77 7.35
N ARG A 76 15.99 -13.58 7.20
CA ARG A 76 15.88 -14.93 7.74
C ARG A 76 15.38 -15.87 6.65
N GLY A 77 16.28 -16.71 6.13
CA GLY A 77 15.96 -17.57 5.01
C GLY A 77 15.58 -16.75 3.78
N ASP A 78 14.38 -16.95 3.26
CA ASP A 78 13.83 -16.27 2.08
C ASP A 78 13.02 -14.99 2.39
N THR A 79 13.02 -14.56 3.65
CA THR A 79 12.23 -13.42 4.13
C THR A 79 13.12 -12.25 4.53
N LEU A 80 12.85 -11.08 3.97
CA LEU A 80 13.42 -9.78 4.34
C LEU A 80 12.40 -9.01 5.17
N ASN A 81 12.80 -8.62 6.39
CA ASN A 81 12.03 -7.72 7.23
C ASN A 81 12.72 -6.35 7.28
N ILE A 82 11.97 -5.29 7.00
CA ILE A 82 12.37 -3.88 7.10
C ILE A 82 11.53 -3.26 8.21
N GLU A 83 12.14 -2.96 9.34
CA GLU A 83 11.49 -2.37 10.49
C GLU A 83 11.97 -0.93 10.67
N THR A 84 11.02 0.01 10.65
CA THR A 84 11.28 1.43 10.84
C THR A 84 10.69 1.87 12.18
N GLU A 85 11.53 2.35 13.11
CA GLU A 85 11.01 2.90 14.35
C GLU A 85 10.18 4.15 14.09
N GLY A 86 8.87 4.03 14.24
CA GLY A 86 7.93 5.14 14.26
C GLY A 86 8.20 6.03 15.47
N ARG A 87 8.31 7.33 15.27
CA ARG A 87 8.49 8.29 16.35
C ARG A 87 7.26 8.28 17.28
N ARG A 88 7.37 7.67 18.46
CA ARG A 88 6.32 7.66 19.50
C ARG A 88 6.09 9.05 20.15
N SER A 89 6.64 10.13 19.65
CA SER A 89 6.56 11.46 20.26
C SER A 89 5.90 12.47 19.32
N GLY A 90 4.64 12.76 19.61
CA GLY A 90 3.92 13.97 19.17
C GLY A 90 3.43 13.94 17.73
N PHE A 91 2.10 14.07 17.57
CA PHE A 91 1.42 14.28 16.31
C PHE A 91 1.90 15.58 15.62
N ASN A 92 2.99 15.54 14.89
CA ASN A 92 3.32 16.55 13.90
C ASN A 92 3.01 15.96 12.51
N PHE A 93 1.80 16.16 12.03
CA PHE A 93 1.40 15.97 10.64
C PHE A 93 2.08 17.05 9.77
N GLY A 94 3.37 16.97 9.57
CA GLY A 94 4.13 17.85 8.70
C GLY A 94 5.07 17.05 7.82
N ARG A 95 4.72 16.91 6.56
CA ARG A 95 5.52 16.50 5.39
C ARG A 95 6.63 15.48 5.64
N SER A 96 6.43 14.27 5.10
CA SER A 96 7.44 13.26 4.73
C SER A 96 8.59 13.05 5.73
N SER A 97 8.27 12.46 6.88
CA SER A 97 9.29 12.01 7.84
C SER A 97 9.39 10.49 7.91
N GLY A 98 9.05 9.80 6.83
CA GLY A 98 9.19 8.36 6.67
C GLY A 98 10.48 8.00 5.93
N ILE A 99 10.87 6.74 6.05
CA ILE A 99 11.89 6.14 5.20
C ILE A 99 11.25 5.75 3.88
N GLN A 100 11.95 6.02 2.79
CA GLN A 100 11.64 5.45 1.48
C GLN A 100 12.58 4.28 1.24
N ALA A 101 12.02 3.08 1.07
CA ALA A 101 12.75 1.87 0.74
C ALA A 101 12.51 1.51 -0.73
N GLU A 102 13.57 1.40 -1.51
CA GLU A 102 13.53 0.91 -2.89
C GLU A 102 14.20 -0.46 -2.93
N LEU A 103 13.42 -1.50 -3.24
CA LEU A 103 13.85 -2.88 -3.26
C LEU A 103 13.73 -3.45 -4.67
N VAL A 104 14.80 -4.00 -5.17
CA VAL A 104 14.82 -4.78 -6.42
C VAL A 104 15.01 -6.24 -6.06
N LEU A 105 14.18 -7.12 -6.61
CA LEU A 105 14.27 -8.58 -6.42
C LEU A 105 14.06 -9.33 -7.73
N PRO A 106 14.70 -10.49 -7.91
CA PRO A 106 14.42 -11.36 -9.07
C PRO A 106 13.01 -11.95 -9.06
N ASN A 107 12.52 -12.33 -7.89
CA ASN A 107 11.23 -12.97 -7.69
C ASN A 107 10.56 -12.45 -6.42
N LEU A 108 9.22 -12.51 -6.39
CA LEU A 108 8.43 -12.17 -5.20
C LEU A 108 7.31 -13.20 -5.05
N ARG A 109 7.06 -13.65 -3.82
CA ARG A 109 5.96 -14.58 -3.46
C ARG A 109 5.05 -14.03 -2.38
N ALA A 110 5.56 -13.14 -1.54
CA ALA A 110 4.75 -12.51 -0.51
C ALA A 110 5.21 -11.09 -0.22
N VAL A 111 4.25 -10.20 0.03
CA VAL A 111 4.48 -8.86 0.54
C VAL A 111 3.50 -8.57 1.66
N SER A 112 4.03 -8.15 2.81
CA SER A 112 3.26 -7.74 3.98
C SER A 112 3.61 -6.30 4.33
N SER A 113 2.59 -5.49 4.60
CA SER A 113 2.75 -4.12 5.09
C SER A 113 1.95 -3.94 6.37
N GLU A 114 2.68 -3.83 7.48
CA GLU A 114 2.16 -3.47 8.81
C GLU A 114 2.55 -2.04 9.14
N SER A 115 2.75 -1.23 8.11
CA SER A 115 3.28 0.13 8.20
C SER A 115 2.22 1.20 7.99
N ILE A 116 2.58 2.43 8.35
CA ILE A 116 1.90 3.65 7.93
C ILE A 116 2.66 4.20 6.73
N GLY A 117 2.10 4.06 5.53
CA GLY A 117 2.73 4.51 4.29
C GLY A 117 2.18 3.81 3.05
N ALA A 118 2.89 3.98 1.94
CA ALA A 118 2.53 3.39 0.66
C ALA A 118 3.48 2.26 0.27
N THR A 119 2.93 1.12 -0.14
CA THR A 119 3.71 0.02 -0.72
C THR A 119 3.35 -0.12 -2.19
N THR A 120 4.35 -0.11 -3.06
CA THR A 120 4.17 -0.31 -4.50
C THR A 120 4.96 -1.52 -4.97
N VAL A 121 4.32 -2.43 -5.68
CA VAL A 121 4.92 -3.65 -6.25
C VAL A 121 4.69 -3.67 -7.75
N SER A 122 5.74 -3.94 -8.54
CA SER A 122 5.61 -3.93 -10.00
C SER A 122 6.51 -4.94 -10.71
N GLY A 123 5.99 -5.48 -11.83
CA GLY A 123 6.77 -6.24 -12.80
C GLY A 123 6.91 -7.74 -12.53
N PHE A 124 6.35 -8.26 -11.45
CA PHE A 124 6.52 -9.66 -11.08
C PHE A 124 5.50 -10.60 -11.72
N ALA A 125 5.92 -11.85 -11.89
CA ALA A 125 5.11 -12.97 -12.32
C ALA A 125 5.49 -14.25 -11.57
N GLY A 126 4.57 -15.21 -11.46
CA GLY A 126 4.87 -16.47 -10.79
C GLY A 126 3.66 -17.37 -10.55
N GLN A 127 3.84 -18.37 -9.67
CA GLN A 127 2.76 -19.29 -9.32
C GLN A 127 1.79 -18.68 -8.32
N SER A 128 2.29 -18.06 -7.27
CA SER A 128 1.46 -17.43 -6.24
C SER A 128 2.05 -16.12 -5.74
N LEU A 129 1.17 -15.19 -5.40
CA LEU A 129 1.49 -13.97 -4.68
C LEU A 129 0.55 -13.82 -3.48
N ASP A 130 1.14 -13.74 -2.30
CA ASP A 130 0.44 -13.46 -1.05
C ASP A 130 0.62 -11.98 -0.70
N ILE A 131 -0.50 -11.26 -0.50
CA ILE A 131 -0.54 -9.83 -0.22
C ILE A 131 -1.23 -9.62 1.12
N ASN A 132 -0.56 -8.98 2.08
CA ASN A 132 -1.14 -8.64 3.38
C ASN A 132 -0.98 -7.14 3.65
N LEU A 133 -2.08 -6.47 3.97
CA LEU A 133 -2.11 -5.08 4.40
C LEU A 133 -2.81 -4.99 5.77
N ASP A 134 -2.02 -5.01 6.83
CA ASP A 134 -2.48 -4.96 8.22
C ASP A 134 -2.19 -3.61 8.90
N GLY A 135 -1.44 -2.74 8.24
CA GLY A 135 -1.14 -1.38 8.68
C GLY A 135 -2.22 -0.36 8.34
N ALA A 136 -1.86 0.92 8.48
CA ALA A 136 -2.69 2.04 8.08
C ALA A 136 -2.08 2.74 6.86
N GLY A 137 -2.34 2.22 5.66
CA GLY A 137 -1.68 2.71 4.46
C GLY A 137 -2.34 2.30 3.16
N SER A 138 -1.56 2.31 2.10
CA SER A 138 -2.02 1.86 0.80
C SER A 138 -1.04 0.88 0.16
N MET A 139 -1.57 -0.11 -0.56
CA MET A 139 -0.74 -1.00 -1.35
C MET A 139 -1.23 -1.03 -2.80
N SER A 140 -0.30 -0.90 -3.74
CA SER A 140 -0.56 -0.97 -5.17
C SER A 140 0.32 -2.02 -5.81
N VAL A 141 -0.30 -3.01 -6.44
CA VAL A 141 0.38 -4.09 -7.18
C VAL A 141 0.03 -3.96 -8.65
N SER A 142 1.03 -3.84 -9.52
CA SER A 142 0.83 -3.65 -10.95
C SER A 142 1.61 -4.67 -11.78
N SER A 143 1.03 -5.02 -12.95
CA SER A 143 1.63 -5.98 -13.89
C SER A 143 1.91 -7.34 -13.23
N SER A 144 0.90 -7.90 -12.55
CA SER A 144 1.03 -9.15 -11.81
C SER A 144 0.45 -10.32 -12.61
N ASN A 145 1.32 -11.08 -13.28
CA ASN A 145 0.95 -12.30 -13.97
C ASN A 145 1.17 -13.52 -13.05
N TYR A 146 0.46 -13.54 -11.95
CA TYR A 146 0.48 -14.67 -11.02
C TYR A 146 -0.71 -15.59 -11.27
N ARG A 147 -0.43 -16.89 -11.23
CA ARG A 147 -1.47 -17.89 -11.40
C ARG A 147 -2.51 -17.83 -10.29
N PHE A 148 -2.08 -17.61 -9.06
CA PHE A 148 -2.93 -17.44 -7.89
C PHE A 148 -2.53 -16.20 -7.11
N ILE A 149 -3.51 -15.43 -6.66
CA ILE A 149 -3.31 -14.24 -5.82
C ILE A 149 -4.16 -14.40 -4.56
N THR A 150 -3.53 -14.33 -3.41
CA THR A 150 -4.21 -14.23 -2.11
C THR A 150 -4.00 -12.81 -1.59
N ALA A 151 -5.08 -12.14 -1.21
CA ALA A 151 -5.01 -10.77 -0.75
C ALA A 151 -5.82 -10.58 0.53
N ASN A 152 -5.17 -10.11 1.59
CA ASN A 152 -5.77 -9.85 2.89
C ASN A 152 -5.63 -8.37 3.23
N LEU A 153 -6.75 -7.72 3.57
CA LEU A 153 -6.80 -6.37 4.12
C LEU A 153 -7.42 -6.43 5.52
N GLY A 154 -6.55 -6.58 6.54
CA GLY A 154 -6.92 -6.58 7.95
C GLY A 154 -6.83 -5.20 8.59
N GLY A 155 -6.01 -4.31 8.06
CA GLY A 155 -5.78 -2.95 8.53
C GLY A 155 -6.78 -1.91 8.02
N VAL A 156 -6.30 -0.66 7.94
CA VAL A 156 -7.08 0.48 7.44
C VAL A 156 -6.42 1.06 6.20
N GLY A 157 -7.09 1.02 5.04
CA GLY A 157 -6.51 1.60 3.84
C GLY A 157 -7.05 1.06 2.53
N ASN A 158 -6.21 1.17 1.48
CA ASN A 158 -6.60 0.80 0.14
C ASN A 158 -5.63 -0.20 -0.47
N LEU A 159 -6.18 -1.27 -1.05
CA LEU A 159 -5.42 -2.22 -1.84
C LEU A 159 -5.85 -2.13 -3.31
N LYS A 160 -4.90 -1.91 -4.22
CA LYS A 160 -5.14 -1.87 -5.66
C LYS A 160 -4.30 -2.93 -6.36
N ILE A 161 -4.92 -3.78 -7.17
CA ILE A 161 -4.23 -4.79 -7.97
C ILE A 161 -4.64 -4.60 -9.44
N HIS A 162 -3.67 -4.25 -10.27
CA HIS A 162 -3.89 -3.96 -11.68
C HIS A 162 -3.08 -4.88 -12.60
N GLY A 163 -3.55 -5.06 -13.82
CA GLY A 163 -2.89 -5.92 -14.80
C GLY A 163 -2.93 -7.39 -14.43
N ILE A 164 -4.02 -7.79 -13.77
CA ILE A 164 -4.26 -9.18 -13.36
C ILE A 164 -4.48 -10.06 -14.60
N ASP A 165 -3.76 -11.18 -14.63
CA ASP A 165 -4.04 -12.31 -15.51
C ASP A 165 -3.84 -13.61 -14.70
N SER A 166 -4.92 -14.09 -14.06
CA SER A 166 -4.82 -15.16 -13.05
C SER A 166 -5.85 -16.26 -13.24
N GLU A 167 -5.58 -17.43 -12.67
CA GLU A 167 -6.55 -18.51 -12.55
C GLU A 167 -7.45 -18.36 -11.32
N GLY A 168 -6.95 -17.74 -10.26
CA GLY A 168 -7.69 -17.55 -9.04
C GLY A 168 -7.22 -16.36 -8.21
N ILE A 169 -8.21 -15.67 -7.64
CA ILE A 169 -8.01 -14.62 -6.66
C ILE A 169 -8.82 -14.98 -5.43
N ASP A 170 -8.16 -15.05 -4.28
CA ASP A 170 -8.78 -15.21 -2.98
C ASP A 170 -8.58 -13.92 -2.20
N LEU A 171 -9.67 -13.20 -1.88
CA LEU A 171 -9.68 -11.90 -1.24
C LEU A 171 -10.40 -11.96 0.11
N ASN A 172 -9.77 -11.43 1.14
CA ASN A 172 -10.36 -11.23 2.46
C ASN A 172 -10.22 -9.76 2.88
N LEU A 173 -11.35 -9.10 3.14
CA LEU A 173 -11.44 -7.76 3.71
C LEU A 173 -12.07 -7.85 5.10
N GLY A 174 -11.24 -7.98 6.13
CA GLY A 174 -11.65 -7.96 7.54
C GLY A 174 -11.52 -6.58 8.20
N GLY A 175 -10.69 -5.71 7.64
CA GLY A 175 -10.40 -4.37 8.12
C GLY A 175 -11.36 -3.28 7.64
N ALA A 176 -10.85 -2.04 7.54
CA ALA A 176 -11.61 -0.90 7.05
C ALA A 176 -10.95 -0.31 5.81
N GLY A 177 -11.55 -0.47 4.63
CA GLY A 177 -10.97 0.09 3.41
C GLY A 177 -11.58 -0.42 2.12
N PHE A 178 -10.86 -0.13 1.02
CA PHE A 178 -11.32 -0.47 -0.31
C PHE A 178 -10.30 -1.31 -1.06
N VAL A 179 -10.80 -2.32 -1.75
CA VAL A 179 -10.01 -3.13 -2.68
C VAL A 179 -10.45 -2.85 -4.10
N THR A 180 -9.50 -2.57 -4.98
CA THR A 180 -9.75 -2.38 -6.42
C THR A 180 -9.00 -3.45 -7.21
N LEU A 181 -9.71 -4.18 -8.06
CA LEU A 181 -9.15 -5.20 -8.94
C LEU A 181 -9.37 -4.83 -10.42
N ALA A 182 -8.31 -4.95 -11.24
CA ALA A 182 -8.41 -4.71 -12.67
C ALA A 182 -7.59 -5.72 -13.48
N GLY A 183 -8.21 -6.29 -14.54
CA GLY A 183 -7.62 -7.29 -15.40
C GLY A 183 -8.57 -8.44 -15.69
N ARG A 184 -8.11 -9.67 -15.57
CA ARG A 184 -8.93 -10.87 -15.76
C ARG A 184 -8.54 -12.01 -14.82
N SER A 185 -9.53 -12.81 -14.43
CA SER A 185 -9.32 -14.03 -13.66
C SER A 185 -10.36 -15.10 -14.01
N LYS A 186 -9.99 -16.36 -13.87
CA LYS A 186 -11.00 -17.43 -14.01
C LYS A 186 -11.92 -17.49 -12.79
N ARG A 187 -11.39 -17.25 -11.60
CA ARG A 187 -12.13 -17.33 -10.33
C ARG A 187 -11.78 -16.18 -9.40
N LEU A 188 -12.81 -15.64 -8.76
CA LEU A 188 -12.69 -14.71 -7.64
C LEU A 188 -13.51 -15.27 -6.47
N LYS A 189 -12.84 -15.51 -5.34
CA LYS A 189 -13.48 -15.71 -4.06
C LYS A 189 -13.22 -14.45 -3.22
N ALA A 190 -14.29 -13.82 -2.73
CA ALA A 190 -14.17 -12.60 -1.92
C ALA A 190 -15.02 -12.70 -0.67
N GLU A 191 -14.39 -12.48 0.48
CA GLU A 191 -15.00 -12.44 1.80
C GLU A 191 -14.87 -11.03 2.36
N LEU A 192 -15.99 -10.32 2.55
CA LEU A 192 -16.07 -8.93 2.96
C LEU A 192 -16.76 -8.82 4.32
N GLY A 193 -16.00 -9.05 5.40
CA GLY A 193 -16.47 -9.00 6.78
C GLY A 193 -16.28 -7.63 7.45
N GLY A 194 -15.45 -6.76 6.89
CA GLY A 194 -15.10 -5.46 7.43
C GLY A 194 -16.00 -4.30 7.02
N LEU A 195 -15.42 -3.09 7.07
CA LEU A 195 -16.06 -1.84 6.64
C LEU A 195 -15.41 -1.38 5.33
N GLY A 196 -16.21 -1.20 4.27
CA GLY A 196 -15.66 -0.67 3.01
C GLY A 196 -16.19 -1.40 1.79
N GLY A 197 -15.31 -1.75 0.83
CA GLY A 197 -15.84 -2.36 -0.37
C GLY A 197 -14.83 -2.95 -1.33
N LEU A 198 -15.40 -3.65 -2.32
CA LEU A 198 -14.69 -4.24 -3.44
C LEU A 198 -15.16 -3.58 -4.74
N ASP A 199 -14.22 -3.01 -5.48
CA ASP A 199 -14.43 -2.59 -6.86
C ASP A 199 -13.64 -3.50 -7.82
N ALA A 200 -14.33 -4.46 -8.40
CA ALA A 200 -13.81 -5.36 -9.42
C ALA A 200 -14.52 -5.17 -10.77
N GLN A 201 -15.11 -3.98 -11.03
CA GLN A 201 -15.71 -3.67 -12.33
C GLN A 201 -14.71 -3.76 -13.47
N GLY A 202 -13.44 -3.37 -13.20
CA GLY A 202 -12.35 -3.46 -14.16
C GLY A 202 -11.72 -4.85 -14.29
N CYS A 203 -12.19 -5.85 -13.53
CA CYS A 203 -11.70 -7.21 -13.57
C CYS A 203 -12.76 -8.15 -14.14
N SER A 204 -12.51 -8.69 -15.33
CA SER A 204 -13.41 -9.67 -15.94
C SER A 204 -13.19 -11.06 -15.35
N VAL A 205 -14.19 -11.63 -14.69
CA VAL A 205 -14.10 -12.92 -13.99
C VAL A 205 -15.09 -13.94 -14.54
N ASP A 206 -14.65 -15.18 -14.73
CA ASP A 206 -15.55 -16.22 -15.18
C ASP A 206 -16.51 -16.67 -14.07
N SER A 207 -15.98 -16.94 -12.88
CA SER A 207 -16.77 -17.41 -11.73
C SER A 207 -16.47 -16.60 -10.47
N VAL A 208 -17.50 -16.10 -9.81
CA VAL A 208 -17.40 -15.33 -8.57
C VAL A 208 -18.13 -16.02 -7.43
N ALA A 209 -17.48 -16.16 -6.28
CA ALA A 209 -18.07 -16.48 -4.99
C ALA A 209 -17.85 -15.28 -4.06
N LEU A 210 -18.92 -14.62 -3.66
CA LEU A 210 -18.88 -13.39 -2.85
C LEU A 210 -19.68 -13.60 -1.57
N ASP A 211 -19.02 -13.42 -0.44
CA ASP A 211 -19.64 -13.32 0.87
C ASP A 211 -19.51 -11.89 1.40
N LEU A 212 -20.60 -11.22 1.68
CA LEU A 212 -20.63 -9.88 2.29
C LEU A 212 -21.40 -9.95 3.61
N SER A 213 -20.67 -10.10 4.70
CA SER A 213 -21.19 -10.11 6.07
C SER A 213 -20.98 -8.77 6.81
N GLY A 214 -20.10 -7.90 6.28
CA GLY A 214 -19.79 -6.59 6.83
C GLY A 214 -20.72 -5.47 6.40
N LEU A 215 -20.20 -4.22 6.52
CA LEU A 215 -20.88 -3.01 6.06
C LEU A 215 -20.16 -2.46 4.83
N GLY A 216 -20.80 -2.53 3.65
CA GLY A 216 -20.15 -1.99 2.46
C GLY A 216 -20.77 -2.40 1.15
N ASN A 217 -20.01 -2.16 0.07
CA ASN A 217 -20.48 -2.42 -1.28
C ASN A 217 -19.49 -3.25 -2.06
N ALA A 218 -19.99 -4.13 -2.91
CA ALA A 218 -19.16 -4.86 -3.87
C ALA A 218 -19.67 -4.64 -5.29
N THR A 219 -18.76 -4.36 -6.22
CA THR A 219 -19.06 -4.36 -7.65
C THR A 219 -18.18 -5.39 -8.33
N VAL A 220 -18.78 -6.32 -9.06
CA VAL A 220 -18.08 -7.41 -9.76
C VAL A 220 -18.53 -7.51 -11.21
N ASN A 221 -17.61 -7.87 -12.11
CA ASN A 221 -17.89 -8.10 -13.52
C ASN A 221 -17.74 -9.59 -13.85
N VAL A 222 -18.87 -10.26 -14.10
CA VAL A 222 -18.97 -11.72 -14.13
C VAL A 222 -19.47 -12.23 -15.47
N ARG A 223 -18.79 -13.24 -16.01
CA ARG A 223 -19.09 -13.80 -17.33
C ARG A 223 -19.99 -15.03 -17.29
N GLN A 224 -19.76 -15.97 -16.37
CA GLN A 224 -20.38 -17.30 -16.40
C GLN A 224 -21.24 -17.60 -15.17
N SER A 225 -20.66 -17.50 -13.98
CA SER A 225 -21.36 -17.90 -12.75
C SER A 225 -21.07 -16.99 -11.58
N ILE A 226 -22.10 -16.77 -10.76
CA ILE A 226 -21.96 -16.03 -9.50
C ILE A 226 -22.75 -16.68 -8.38
N ASN A 227 -22.11 -16.77 -7.22
CA ASN A 227 -22.74 -17.12 -5.95
C ASN A 227 -22.52 -15.96 -4.98
N VAL A 228 -23.59 -15.34 -4.51
CA VAL A 228 -23.57 -14.23 -3.54
C VAL A 228 -24.27 -14.66 -2.27
N SER A 229 -23.59 -14.48 -1.15
CA SER A 229 -24.15 -14.54 0.20
C SER A 229 -24.07 -13.12 0.78
N LEU A 230 -25.17 -12.55 1.19
CA LEU A 230 -25.27 -11.22 1.78
C LEU A 230 -26.01 -11.32 3.11
N SER A 231 -25.28 -11.31 4.21
CA SER A 231 -25.82 -11.29 5.57
C SER A 231 -25.60 -9.95 6.29
N GLY A 232 -24.80 -9.06 5.72
CA GLY A 232 -24.51 -7.72 6.23
C GLY A 232 -25.48 -6.64 5.77
N MET A 233 -25.03 -5.38 5.91
CA MET A 233 -25.73 -4.20 5.38
C MET A 233 -24.92 -3.61 4.22
N GLY A 234 -25.49 -3.66 3.02
CA GLY A 234 -24.78 -3.12 1.88
C GLY A 234 -25.42 -3.49 0.53
N SER A 235 -24.66 -3.32 -0.53
CA SER A 235 -25.13 -3.67 -1.85
C SER A 235 -24.07 -4.39 -2.69
N VAL A 236 -24.53 -5.37 -3.45
CA VAL A 236 -23.71 -6.03 -4.47
C VAL A 236 -24.24 -5.62 -5.84
N THR A 237 -23.35 -5.08 -6.68
CA THR A 237 -23.64 -4.78 -8.08
C THR A 237 -22.93 -5.79 -8.96
N VAL A 238 -23.69 -6.51 -9.75
CA VAL A 238 -23.18 -7.50 -10.71
C VAL A 238 -23.27 -6.93 -12.11
N LEU A 239 -22.13 -6.72 -12.72
CA LEU A 239 -22.00 -6.36 -14.12
C LEU A 239 -21.85 -7.63 -14.95
N GLY A 240 -22.40 -7.60 -16.18
CA GLY A 240 -22.39 -8.76 -17.09
C GLY A 240 -23.66 -9.60 -16.97
N LYS A 241 -23.69 -10.68 -17.71
CA LYS A 241 -24.88 -11.55 -17.83
C LYS A 241 -24.53 -13.01 -17.50
N PRO A 242 -24.12 -13.31 -16.25
CA PRO A 242 -23.79 -14.69 -15.89
C PRO A 242 -25.02 -15.60 -16.04
N VAL A 243 -24.80 -16.78 -16.62
CA VAL A 243 -25.85 -17.76 -16.84
C VAL A 243 -26.31 -18.39 -15.53
N ASN A 244 -25.35 -18.69 -14.65
CA ASN A 244 -25.65 -19.35 -13.39
C ASN A 244 -25.59 -18.28 -12.25
N ARG A 245 -26.73 -18.11 -11.56
CA ARG A 245 -26.88 -17.12 -10.49
C ARG A 245 -27.44 -17.80 -9.25
N LYS A 246 -26.70 -17.69 -8.15
CA LYS A 246 -27.17 -18.11 -6.83
C LYS A 246 -27.03 -16.93 -5.88
N VAL A 247 -28.11 -16.59 -5.17
CA VAL A 247 -28.14 -15.47 -4.24
C VAL A 247 -28.84 -15.88 -2.95
N ALA A 248 -28.18 -15.71 -1.83
CA ALA A 248 -28.71 -15.84 -0.49
C ALA A 248 -28.68 -14.46 0.16
N LEU A 249 -29.82 -13.99 0.69
CA LEU A 249 -29.98 -12.69 1.33
C LEU A 249 -30.58 -12.90 2.71
N ASP A 250 -29.77 -12.73 3.77
CA ASP A 250 -30.17 -12.83 5.17
C ASP A 250 -30.04 -11.50 5.91
N GLY A 251 -29.55 -10.45 5.25
CA GLY A 251 -29.28 -9.12 5.80
C GLY A 251 -30.15 -8.00 5.23
N LEU A 252 -29.81 -6.74 5.55
CA LEU A 252 -30.46 -5.52 5.05
C LEU A 252 -29.76 -5.01 3.78
N GLY A 253 -29.53 -5.87 2.83
CA GLY A 253 -28.82 -5.53 1.61
C GLY A 253 -29.62 -5.83 0.33
N LYS A 254 -29.03 -5.46 -0.81
CA LYS A 254 -29.61 -5.72 -2.12
C LYS A 254 -28.56 -6.15 -3.15
N VAL A 255 -28.98 -6.96 -4.12
CA VAL A 255 -28.20 -7.30 -5.28
C VAL A 255 -28.79 -6.63 -6.52
N ASN A 256 -27.98 -5.84 -7.20
CA ASN A 256 -28.32 -5.12 -8.41
C ASN A 256 -27.67 -5.79 -9.63
N TRP A 257 -28.40 -5.96 -10.71
CA TRP A 257 -27.94 -6.54 -11.97
C TRP A 257 -27.87 -5.46 -13.05
N LYS A 258 -26.73 -5.35 -13.75
CA LYS A 258 -26.52 -4.37 -14.83
C LYS A 258 -25.93 -5.02 -16.07
#